data_891840fb1eb9da62195deaf31c9e4b2c
#
_entry.id   891840fb1eb9da62195deaf31c9e4b2c
#
_cell.length_a   1.000
_cell.length_b   1.000
_cell.length_c   1.000
_cell.angle_alpha   90.00
_cell.angle_beta   90.00
_cell.angle_gamma   90.00
#
_symmetry.space_group_name_H-M   'P 1'
#
loop_
_entity.id
_entity.type
_entity.pdbx_description
1 polymer ?
#
loop_
_entity_poly.entity_id
_entity_poly.type
_entity_poly.pdbx_seq_one_letter_code
_entity_poly.pdbx_strand_id
1 'polypeptide(L)'
;MSNDREQHKILADKGIKVLCLDHHECDCDSEDALIINPQINDYPNKAITGAGVTWQFCRAFDKLYAIEPHANDLLDLCAIGMIGDMSNYQEIETRAIVNLGLKNIKNIFVKEMYKKNDYSIQKMNGINYYSTAFYLVPYWNACWRSGTMEEKKLIFDACLLEYQNNMVKSSKRGFKNVEVPLYQEAVLVCDRVKRRQTQAQDEAMDLLEAQIEQQHLYKNAIIICKCGENDISPSLVGLVANKIQAKYQHPTLVFREIVEDGVKKLKGSGRNYSHCEIKNMRQLCEDTKLMEYAQGHSSAFGGSLLESNEEQFIETTNKAYDGIDFVPSYYVDYIWTNKTIDDNKVLDIGKFNIYGQEIPESLVVVKDIYLNPSMITLMSPDKHPTLKIQLNNGVSAIKFKSDENEYEKFCEPNTTLTIVAKCAINEWNGTITPQLLIEDYELKKEWVF
;
A
#
# COMPACT_ATOMS: atom_id res chain seq x y z
N MET A 1 -14.70 16.56 4.61
CA MET A 1 -15.81 17.28 3.90
C MET A 1 -17.12 17.22 4.68
N SER A 2 -17.55 16.09 5.19
CA SER A 2 -18.77 16.02 6.01
C SER A 2 -18.72 16.86 7.30
N ASN A 3 -17.54 17.05 7.89
CA ASN A 3 -17.34 17.82 9.12
C ASN A 3 -17.09 19.33 8.91
N ASP A 4 -17.09 19.82 7.66
CA ASP A 4 -16.77 21.23 7.32
C ASP A 4 -18.01 22.14 7.39
N ARG A 5 -18.75 22.11 8.51
CA ARG A 5 -20.03 22.82 8.69
C ARG A 5 -19.95 24.32 8.55
N GLU A 6 -18.89 24.94 9.02
CA GLU A 6 -18.67 26.38 8.84
C GLU A 6 -18.59 26.75 7.38
N GLN A 7 -17.89 25.93 6.58
CA GLN A 7 -17.77 26.13 5.14
C GLN A 7 -19.10 25.87 4.43
N HIS A 8 -19.86 24.86 4.86
CA HIS A 8 -21.22 24.63 4.34
C HIS A 8 -22.11 25.85 4.55
N LYS A 9 -22.10 26.43 5.76
CA LYS A 9 -22.86 27.63 6.07
C LYS A 9 -22.44 28.83 5.23
N ILE A 10 -21.13 29.07 5.11
CA ILE A 10 -20.60 30.15 4.26
C ILE A 10 -21.09 30.04 2.81
N LEU A 11 -21.17 28.81 2.27
CA LEU A 11 -21.67 28.55 0.93
C LEU A 11 -23.20 28.74 0.84
N ALA A 12 -23.94 28.21 1.82
CA ALA A 12 -25.38 28.37 1.90
C ALA A 12 -25.81 29.85 2.02
N ASP A 13 -25.11 30.63 2.84
CA ASP A 13 -25.34 32.09 2.98
C ASP A 13 -25.11 32.87 1.66
N LYS A 14 -24.30 32.29 0.75
CA LYS A 14 -24.10 32.81 -0.62
C LYS A 14 -25.09 32.24 -1.64
N GLY A 15 -26.08 31.46 -1.20
CA GLY A 15 -27.08 30.81 -2.07
C GLY A 15 -26.53 29.61 -2.85
N ILE A 16 -25.38 29.05 -2.49
CA ILE A 16 -24.79 27.93 -3.15
C ILE A 16 -25.27 26.62 -2.44
N LYS A 17 -25.93 25.74 -3.19
CA LYS A 17 -26.34 24.43 -2.71
C LYS A 17 -25.15 23.50 -2.69
N VAL A 18 -24.95 22.80 -1.56
CA VAL A 18 -23.86 21.86 -1.37
C VAL A 18 -24.40 20.43 -1.33
N LEU A 19 -23.87 19.57 -2.19
CA LEU A 19 -24.00 18.10 -2.11
C LEU A 19 -22.63 17.53 -1.74
N CYS A 20 -22.55 16.84 -0.62
CA CYS A 20 -21.32 16.18 -0.13
C CYS A 20 -21.49 14.67 -0.21
N LEU A 21 -20.71 14.03 -1.10
CA LEU A 21 -20.59 12.58 -1.18
C LEU A 21 -19.27 12.18 -0.48
N ASP A 22 -19.36 11.61 0.71
CA ASP A 22 -18.19 11.37 1.57
C ASP A 22 -18.31 10.05 2.30
N HIS A 23 -17.20 9.54 2.85
CA HIS A 23 -17.14 8.28 3.60
C HIS A 23 -16.33 8.36 4.89
N HIS A 24 -15.65 9.50 5.13
CA HIS A 24 -14.86 9.70 6.34
C HIS A 24 -15.73 9.71 7.58
N GLU A 25 -15.12 9.40 8.74
CA GLU A 25 -15.80 9.53 10.03
C GLU A 25 -16.42 10.93 10.18
N CYS A 26 -17.67 10.95 10.57
CA CYS A 26 -18.46 12.17 10.67
C CYS A 26 -19.29 12.13 11.95
N ASP A 27 -19.22 13.22 12.73
CA ASP A 27 -19.86 13.30 14.04
C ASP A 27 -21.36 13.56 13.95
N CYS A 28 -21.80 14.30 12.95
CA CYS A 28 -23.22 14.57 12.71
C CYS A 28 -23.47 15.17 11.31
N ASP A 29 -24.75 15.26 10.95
CA ASP A 29 -25.24 15.86 9.72
C ASP A 29 -25.09 17.40 9.70
N SER A 30 -25.31 18.03 8.57
CA SER A 30 -25.28 19.49 8.37
C SER A 30 -26.63 20.00 7.90
N GLU A 31 -27.10 21.09 8.48
CA GLU A 31 -28.33 21.76 8.04
C GLU A 31 -28.14 22.56 6.73
N ASP A 32 -26.90 22.93 6.41
CA ASP A 32 -26.52 23.79 5.30
C ASP A 32 -26.02 23.03 4.06
N ALA A 33 -25.95 21.68 4.13
CA ALA A 33 -25.53 20.82 3.03
C ALA A 33 -26.28 19.48 3.02
N LEU A 34 -26.55 18.93 1.84
CA LEU A 34 -27.00 17.57 1.71
C LEU A 34 -25.79 16.63 1.80
N ILE A 35 -25.64 15.93 2.91
CA ILE A 35 -24.55 14.99 3.14
C ILE A 35 -25.04 13.55 2.90
N ILE A 36 -24.35 12.86 2.00
CA ILE A 36 -24.52 11.40 1.78
C ILE A 36 -23.24 10.74 2.26
N ASN A 37 -23.32 10.17 3.47
CA ASN A 37 -22.18 9.55 4.13
C ASN A 37 -22.68 8.31 4.90
N PRO A 38 -22.12 7.12 4.65
CA PRO A 38 -22.52 5.88 5.31
C PRO A 38 -22.31 5.91 6.83
N GLN A 39 -21.47 6.79 7.36
CA GLN A 39 -21.20 6.90 8.79
C GLN A 39 -22.39 7.50 9.56
N ILE A 40 -23.11 8.44 8.93
CA ILE A 40 -24.23 9.16 9.56
C ILE A 40 -25.50 8.30 9.60
N ASN A 41 -25.74 7.52 8.54
CA ASN A 41 -26.99 6.77 8.34
C ASN A 41 -26.77 5.26 8.57
N ASP A 42 -27.84 4.49 8.67
CA ASP A 42 -27.83 3.03 8.82
C ASP A 42 -27.41 2.28 7.54
N TYR A 43 -26.43 2.80 6.81
CA TYR A 43 -25.88 2.10 5.67
C TYR A 43 -25.06 0.89 6.13
N PRO A 44 -25.34 -0.33 5.63
CA PRO A 44 -24.74 -1.56 6.17
C PRO A 44 -23.21 -1.58 6.05
N ASN A 45 -22.66 -1.14 4.90
CA ASN A 45 -21.23 -1.14 4.64
C ASN A 45 -20.59 0.19 5.05
N LYS A 46 -20.14 0.28 6.29
CA LYS A 46 -19.42 1.47 6.80
C LYS A 46 -18.02 1.65 6.21
N ALA A 47 -17.49 0.61 5.60
CA ALA A 47 -16.16 0.62 4.99
C ALA A 47 -16.17 0.93 3.48
N ILE A 48 -17.32 1.33 2.93
CA ILE A 48 -17.39 1.77 1.53
C ILE A 48 -16.62 3.09 1.35
N THR A 49 -15.84 3.19 0.28
CA THR A 49 -15.02 4.39 0.00
C THR A 49 -15.82 5.47 -0.72
N GLY A 50 -15.24 6.68 -0.86
CA GLY A 50 -15.87 7.79 -1.60
C GLY A 50 -16.24 7.43 -3.04
N ALA A 51 -15.44 6.58 -3.71
CA ALA A 51 -15.77 6.05 -5.04
C ALA A 51 -17.03 5.18 -5.01
N GLY A 52 -17.16 4.32 -3.99
CA GLY A 52 -18.33 3.47 -3.80
C GLY A 52 -19.59 4.27 -3.47
N VAL A 53 -19.49 5.25 -2.56
CA VAL A 53 -20.59 6.17 -2.22
C VAL A 53 -21.08 6.90 -3.47
N THR A 54 -20.15 7.45 -4.26
CA THR A 54 -20.48 8.17 -5.51
C THR A 54 -21.15 7.23 -6.52
N TRP A 55 -20.64 6.03 -6.69
CA TRP A 55 -21.24 5.05 -7.61
C TRP A 55 -22.66 4.63 -7.18
N GLN A 56 -22.88 4.40 -5.89
CA GLN A 56 -24.21 4.07 -5.35
C GLN A 56 -25.17 5.26 -5.51
N PHE A 57 -24.69 6.48 -5.30
CA PHE A 57 -25.48 7.70 -5.58
C PHE A 57 -25.91 7.75 -7.05
N CYS A 58 -24.98 7.54 -8.00
CA CYS A 58 -25.28 7.53 -9.43
C CYS A 58 -26.31 6.43 -9.78
N ARG A 59 -26.18 5.22 -9.20
CA ARG A 59 -27.16 4.15 -9.38
C ARG A 59 -28.55 4.51 -8.87
N ALA A 60 -28.62 5.16 -7.71
CA ALA A 60 -29.88 5.63 -7.15
C ALA A 60 -30.52 6.71 -8.04
N PHE A 61 -29.71 7.58 -8.60
CA PHE A 61 -30.12 8.62 -9.54
C PHE A 61 -30.66 8.00 -10.84
N ASP A 62 -29.93 7.06 -11.46
CA ASP A 62 -30.37 6.35 -12.67
C ASP A 62 -31.75 5.69 -12.44
N LYS A 63 -31.91 5.04 -11.30
CA LYS A 63 -33.16 4.37 -10.92
C LYS A 63 -34.30 5.37 -10.68
N LEU A 64 -34.02 6.47 -9.98
CA LEU A 64 -35.04 7.47 -9.61
C LEU A 64 -35.62 8.16 -10.84
N TYR A 65 -34.78 8.47 -11.80
CA TYR A 65 -35.19 9.18 -13.01
C TYR A 65 -35.52 8.26 -14.19
N ALA A 66 -35.52 6.93 -13.96
CA ALA A 66 -35.81 5.90 -14.97
C ALA A 66 -35.01 6.07 -16.28
N ILE A 67 -33.75 6.51 -16.15
CA ILE A 67 -32.80 6.63 -17.27
C ILE A 67 -32.00 5.34 -17.44
N GLU A 68 -31.33 5.19 -18.58
CA GLU A 68 -30.40 4.09 -18.78
C GLU A 68 -29.35 4.03 -17.65
N PRO A 69 -28.95 2.82 -17.20
CA PRO A 69 -28.08 2.66 -16.04
C PRO A 69 -26.61 3.02 -16.36
N HIS A 70 -26.31 4.28 -16.59
CA HIS A 70 -24.97 4.80 -16.91
C HIS A 70 -23.95 4.56 -15.78
N ALA A 71 -24.40 4.51 -14.52
CA ALA A 71 -23.53 4.19 -13.40
C ALA A 71 -22.77 2.86 -13.58
N ASN A 72 -23.40 1.87 -14.24
CA ASN A 72 -22.77 0.57 -14.51
C ASN A 72 -21.60 0.65 -15.53
N ASP A 73 -21.50 1.71 -16.30
CA ASP A 73 -20.41 1.93 -17.23
C ASP A 73 -19.13 2.39 -16.52
N LEU A 74 -19.25 2.82 -15.26
CA LEU A 74 -18.16 3.32 -14.42
C LEU A 74 -17.80 2.35 -13.27
N LEU A 75 -18.31 1.12 -13.32
CA LEU A 75 -18.10 0.13 -12.24
C LEU A 75 -16.63 -0.27 -12.09
N ASP A 76 -15.88 -0.31 -13.18
CA ASP A 76 -14.43 -0.58 -13.18
C ASP A 76 -13.66 0.54 -12.45
N LEU A 77 -13.99 1.81 -12.70
CA LEU A 77 -13.40 2.95 -11.99
C LEU A 77 -13.76 2.93 -10.50
N CYS A 78 -15.00 2.59 -10.17
CA CYS A 78 -15.44 2.40 -8.79
C CYS A 78 -14.63 1.31 -8.09
N ALA A 79 -14.48 0.14 -8.72
CA ALA A 79 -13.70 -0.98 -8.20
C ALA A 79 -12.24 -0.57 -7.91
N ILE A 80 -11.60 0.14 -8.84
CA ILE A 80 -10.23 0.65 -8.67
C ILE A 80 -10.16 1.65 -7.52
N GLY A 81 -11.12 2.56 -7.41
CA GLY A 81 -11.21 3.53 -6.31
C GLY A 81 -11.36 2.85 -4.95
N MET A 82 -12.19 1.80 -4.86
CA MET A 82 -12.35 1.02 -3.63
C MET A 82 -11.08 0.27 -3.23
N ILE A 83 -10.34 -0.28 -4.19
CA ILE A 83 -9.03 -0.89 -3.94
C ILE A 83 -8.01 0.17 -3.52
N GLY A 84 -8.01 1.32 -4.20
CA GLY A 84 -7.05 2.41 -3.98
C GLY A 84 -7.16 3.06 -2.61
N ASP A 85 -8.34 3.03 -2.03
CA ASP A 85 -8.66 3.57 -0.71
C ASP A 85 -8.87 2.50 0.37
N MET A 86 -8.40 1.29 0.12
CA MET A 86 -8.29 0.20 1.10
C MET A 86 -9.65 -0.21 1.73
N SER A 87 -10.74 -0.24 0.94
CA SER A 87 -12.06 -0.67 1.43
C SER A 87 -12.03 -2.09 2.00
N ASN A 88 -12.72 -2.32 3.12
CA ASN A 88 -12.76 -3.63 3.76
C ASN A 88 -13.34 -4.70 2.84
N TYR A 89 -12.54 -5.68 2.49
CA TYR A 89 -12.90 -6.76 1.55
C TYR A 89 -13.71 -7.88 2.21
N GLN A 90 -13.87 -7.88 3.53
CA GLN A 90 -14.79 -8.76 4.24
C GLN A 90 -16.25 -8.41 3.91
N GLU A 91 -16.53 -7.14 3.60
CA GLU A 91 -17.86 -6.68 3.21
C GLU A 91 -18.27 -7.27 1.86
N ILE A 92 -19.45 -7.90 1.84
CA ILE A 92 -19.97 -8.57 0.64
C ILE A 92 -20.15 -7.57 -0.51
N GLU A 93 -20.65 -6.38 -0.22
CA GLU A 93 -20.83 -5.31 -1.21
C GLU A 93 -19.49 -4.88 -1.83
N THR A 94 -18.47 -4.67 -1.00
CA THR A 94 -17.10 -4.34 -1.47
C THR A 94 -16.58 -5.40 -2.41
N ARG A 95 -16.67 -6.68 -2.03
CA ARG A 95 -16.25 -7.79 -2.90
C ARG A 95 -17.04 -7.86 -4.20
N ALA A 96 -18.35 -7.64 -4.13
CA ALA A 96 -19.20 -7.65 -5.31
C ALA A 96 -18.82 -6.54 -6.30
N ILE A 97 -18.68 -5.30 -5.82
CA ILE A 97 -18.29 -4.16 -6.65
C ILE A 97 -16.91 -4.39 -7.27
N VAL A 98 -15.92 -4.79 -6.45
CA VAL A 98 -14.55 -5.00 -6.93
C VAL A 98 -14.51 -6.13 -7.95
N ASN A 99 -15.05 -7.30 -7.64
CA ASN A 99 -14.99 -8.45 -8.54
C ASN A 99 -15.75 -8.21 -9.87
N LEU A 100 -16.92 -7.59 -9.81
CA LEU A 100 -17.70 -7.30 -11.01
C LEU A 100 -17.04 -6.20 -11.87
N GLY A 101 -16.50 -5.17 -11.24
CA GLY A 101 -15.80 -4.08 -11.93
C GLY A 101 -14.52 -4.55 -12.60
N LEU A 102 -13.70 -5.35 -11.91
CA LEU A 102 -12.47 -5.90 -12.49
C LEU A 102 -12.72 -6.95 -13.58
N LYS A 103 -13.83 -7.69 -13.48
CA LYS A 103 -14.21 -8.68 -14.52
C LYS A 103 -14.65 -8.03 -15.83
N ASN A 104 -15.20 -6.82 -15.78
CA ASN A 104 -15.77 -6.13 -16.94
C ASN A 104 -15.24 -4.71 -17.08
N ILE A 105 -13.94 -4.58 -17.36
CA ILE A 105 -13.30 -3.28 -17.55
C ILE A 105 -13.78 -2.68 -18.88
N LYS A 106 -14.45 -1.54 -18.81
CA LYS A 106 -14.95 -0.79 -19.98
C LYS A 106 -14.02 0.33 -20.40
N ASN A 107 -13.41 1.02 -19.45
CA ASN A 107 -12.54 2.15 -19.70
C ASN A 107 -11.26 1.73 -20.45
N ILE A 108 -11.01 2.33 -21.61
CA ILE A 108 -9.86 1.98 -22.49
C ILE A 108 -8.54 2.38 -21.83
N PHE A 109 -8.50 3.52 -21.12
CA PHE A 109 -7.31 3.94 -20.39
C PHE A 109 -6.91 2.90 -19.33
N VAL A 110 -7.88 2.38 -18.58
CA VAL A 110 -7.67 1.30 -17.60
C VAL A 110 -7.16 0.05 -18.28
N LYS A 111 -7.73 -0.36 -19.42
CA LYS A 111 -7.26 -1.52 -20.20
C LYS A 111 -5.79 -1.37 -20.61
N GLU A 112 -5.40 -0.21 -21.12
CA GLU A 112 -4.01 0.04 -21.54
C GLU A 112 -3.04 0.09 -20.34
N MET A 113 -3.48 0.56 -19.15
CA MET A 113 -2.69 0.48 -17.93
C MET A 113 -2.41 -0.97 -17.51
N TYR A 114 -3.40 -1.85 -17.59
CA TYR A 114 -3.19 -3.29 -17.32
C TYR A 114 -2.29 -3.94 -18.35
N LYS A 115 -2.51 -3.66 -19.63
CA LYS A 115 -1.69 -4.19 -20.73
C LYS A 115 -0.21 -3.83 -20.59
N LYS A 116 0.11 -2.64 -20.09
CA LYS A 116 1.49 -2.23 -19.83
C LYS A 116 2.21 -3.18 -18.88
N ASN A 117 1.51 -3.76 -17.91
CA ASN A 117 2.05 -4.63 -16.86
C ASN A 117 1.59 -6.10 -17.04
N ASP A 118 1.11 -6.47 -18.21
CA ASP A 118 0.44 -7.76 -18.46
C ASP A 118 1.25 -8.97 -17.96
N TYR A 119 2.54 -9.05 -18.30
CA TYR A 119 3.41 -10.14 -17.84
C TYR A 119 3.42 -10.33 -16.32
N SER A 120 3.52 -9.25 -15.57
CA SER A 120 3.53 -9.30 -14.10
C SER A 120 2.15 -9.64 -13.52
N ILE A 121 1.10 -9.12 -14.16
CA ILE A 121 -0.29 -9.37 -13.79
C ILE A 121 -0.67 -10.83 -14.02
N GLN A 122 -0.26 -11.41 -15.13
CA GLN A 122 -0.49 -12.85 -15.41
C GLN A 122 0.18 -13.74 -14.34
N LYS A 123 1.36 -13.37 -13.86
CA LYS A 123 2.02 -14.08 -12.74
C LYS A 123 1.28 -13.97 -11.40
N MET A 124 0.37 -13.02 -11.27
CA MET A 124 -0.50 -12.84 -10.09
C MET A 124 -1.92 -13.39 -10.35
N ASN A 125 -2.05 -14.42 -11.18
CA ASN A 125 -3.33 -15.03 -11.55
C ASN A 125 -4.29 -14.06 -12.26
N GLY A 126 -3.77 -13.14 -13.06
CA GLY A 126 -4.54 -12.19 -13.86
C GLY A 126 -4.97 -10.93 -13.09
N ILE A 127 -5.99 -10.25 -13.63
CA ILE A 127 -6.53 -9.04 -13.01
C ILE A 127 -7.38 -9.43 -11.80
N ASN A 128 -6.93 -9.02 -10.62
CA ASN A 128 -7.57 -9.25 -9.33
C ASN A 128 -7.29 -8.09 -8.38
N TYR A 129 -7.72 -8.19 -7.12
CA TYR A 129 -7.49 -7.17 -6.10
C TYR A 129 -6.00 -6.79 -5.99
N TYR A 130 -5.13 -7.77 -5.78
CA TYR A 130 -3.71 -7.51 -5.56
C TYR A 130 -2.98 -7.00 -6.80
N SER A 131 -3.23 -7.59 -7.97
CA SER A 131 -2.59 -7.11 -9.21
C SER A 131 -3.00 -5.67 -9.52
N THR A 132 -4.24 -5.28 -9.22
CA THR A 132 -4.72 -3.90 -9.31
C THR A 132 -4.05 -3.00 -8.28
N ALA A 133 -3.99 -3.43 -7.01
CA ALA A 133 -3.34 -2.69 -5.93
C ALA A 133 -1.84 -2.45 -6.17
N PHE A 134 -1.15 -3.39 -6.82
CA PHE A 134 0.29 -3.27 -7.10
C PHE A 134 0.64 -2.60 -8.43
N TYR A 135 -0.14 -2.84 -9.49
CA TYR A 135 0.25 -2.45 -10.86
C TYR A 135 -0.60 -1.34 -11.48
N LEU A 136 -1.68 -0.90 -10.81
CA LEU A 136 -2.48 0.21 -11.30
C LEU A 136 -2.59 1.35 -10.27
N VAL A 137 -3.05 1.03 -9.06
CA VAL A 137 -3.27 2.02 -7.99
C VAL A 137 -2.03 2.89 -7.70
N PRO A 138 -0.78 2.37 -7.63
CA PRO A 138 0.39 3.19 -7.35
C PRO A 138 0.70 4.24 -8.43
N TYR A 139 0.34 3.99 -9.69
CA TYR A 139 0.48 4.98 -10.77
C TYR A 139 -0.52 6.11 -10.61
N TRP A 140 -1.79 5.79 -10.34
CA TRP A 140 -2.83 6.79 -10.11
C TRP A 140 -2.54 7.62 -8.86
N ASN A 141 -2.22 6.97 -7.75
CA ASN A 141 -1.83 7.67 -6.53
C ASN A 141 -0.62 8.59 -6.73
N ALA A 142 0.36 8.19 -7.55
CA ALA A 142 1.48 9.06 -7.91
C ALA A 142 1.00 10.30 -8.65
N CYS A 143 0.10 10.15 -9.62
CA CYS A 143 -0.43 11.26 -10.39
C CYS A 143 -1.23 12.24 -9.52
N TRP A 144 -2.11 11.75 -8.67
CA TRP A 144 -2.91 12.60 -7.78
C TRP A 144 -2.07 13.31 -6.71
N ARG A 145 -1.00 12.68 -6.21
CA ARG A 145 -0.12 13.24 -5.17
C ARG A 145 0.98 14.16 -5.74
N SER A 146 1.60 13.79 -6.87
CA SER A 146 2.83 14.41 -7.38
C SER A 146 2.72 14.94 -8.81
N GLY A 147 1.57 14.78 -9.48
CA GLY A 147 1.32 15.32 -10.80
C GLY A 147 1.08 16.83 -10.77
N THR A 148 1.44 17.52 -11.86
CA THR A 148 1.00 18.92 -12.10
C THR A 148 -0.51 18.97 -12.33
N MET A 149 -1.11 20.16 -12.29
CA MET A 149 -2.55 20.33 -12.56
C MET A 149 -2.92 19.88 -13.97
N GLU A 150 -2.05 20.13 -14.95
CA GLU A 150 -2.23 19.69 -16.33
C GLU A 150 -2.18 18.17 -16.45
N GLU A 151 -1.23 17.53 -15.76
CA GLU A 151 -1.11 16.07 -15.70
C GLU A 151 -2.35 15.45 -15.05
N LYS A 152 -2.81 16.01 -13.92
CA LYS A 152 -4.03 15.56 -13.23
C LYS A 152 -5.27 15.69 -14.10
N LYS A 153 -5.42 16.86 -14.77
CA LYS A 153 -6.55 17.09 -15.69
C LYS A 153 -6.54 16.10 -16.84
N LEU A 154 -5.39 15.86 -17.46
CA LEU A 154 -5.26 14.90 -18.57
C LEU A 154 -5.68 13.49 -18.16
N ILE A 155 -5.28 13.04 -16.95
CA ILE A 155 -5.65 11.73 -16.42
C ILE A 155 -7.13 11.67 -16.07
N PHE A 156 -7.69 12.73 -15.49
CA PHE A 156 -9.11 12.83 -15.21
C PHE A 156 -9.92 12.72 -16.51
N ASP A 157 -9.56 13.50 -17.55
CA ASP A 157 -10.20 13.44 -18.85
C ASP A 157 -10.11 12.05 -19.49
N ALA A 158 -8.98 11.31 -19.31
CA ALA A 158 -8.83 9.93 -19.79
C ALA A 158 -9.72 8.92 -19.04
N CYS A 159 -10.16 9.22 -17.82
CA CYS A 159 -11.15 8.42 -17.12
C CYS A 159 -12.57 8.60 -17.66
N LEU A 160 -12.86 9.71 -18.34
CA LEU A 160 -14.17 10.00 -18.91
C LEU A 160 -14.34 9.30 -20.26
N LEU A 161 -15.35 8.44 -20.39
CA LEU A 161 -15.59 7.61 -21.58
C LEU A 161 -15.71 8.45 -22.87
N GLU A 162 -16.25 9.66 -22.76
CA GLU A 162 -16.45 10.58 -23.90
C GLU A 162 -15.15 11.23 -24.39
N TYR A 163 -14.12 11.39 -23.53
CA TYR A 163 -12.88 12.10 -23.87
C TYR A 163 -11.69 11.20 -24.18
N GLN A 164 -11.71 9.96 -23.73
CA GLN A 164 -10.54 9.07 -23.78
C GLN A 164 -9.98 8.85 -25.21
N ASN A 165 -10.82 8.98 -26.25
CA ASN A 165 -10.42 8.85 -27.64
C ASN A 165 -10.03 10.19 -28.33
N ASN A 166 -10.13 11.32 -27.62
CA ASN A 166 -9.72 12.62 -28.18
C ASN A 166 -8.24 12.58 -28.55
N MET A 167 -7.90 13.19 -29.69
CA MET A 167 -6.52 13.24 -30.15
C MET A 167 -5.77 14.36 -29.43
N VAL A 168 -4.60 14.03 -28.90
CA VAL A 168 -3.71 14.98 -28.19
C VAL A 168 -2.27 14.81 -28.67
N LYS A 169 -1.44 15.83 -28.51
CA LYS A 169 -0.02 15.76 -28.85
C LYS A 169 0.72 14.83 -27.88
N SER A 170 1.48 13.90 -28.42
CA SER A 170 2.29 12.99 -27.64
C SER A 170 3.42 13.72 -26.91
N SER A 171 3.63 13.42 -25.64
CA SER A 171 4.80 13.87 -24.86
C SER A 171 6.01 12.94 -25.00
N LYS A 172 5.89 11.83 -25.74
CA LYS A 172 6.96 10.87 -25.93
C LYS A 172 8.16 11.50 -26.65
N ARG A 173 9.36 11.30 -26.12
CA ARG A 173 10.60 11.79 -26.74
C ARG A 173 10.73 11.29 -28.18
N GLY A 174 10.96 12.19 -29.13
CA GLY A 174 11.04 11.90 -30.57
C GLY A 174 9.68 11.87 -31.29
N PHE A 175 8.55 11.96 -30.59
CA PHE A 175 7.19 11.89 -31.14
C PHE A 175 6.32 13.09 -30.75
N LYS A 176 6.89 14.20 -30.30
CA LYS A 176 6.16 15.37 -29.79
C LYS A 176 5.16 16.02 -30.77
N ASN A 177 5.31 15.78 -32.07
CA ASN A 177 4.41 16.31 -33.10
C ASN A 177 3.39 15.27 -33.60
N VAL A 178 3.42 14.06 -33.04
CA VAL A 178 2.47 13.00 -33.40
C VAL A 178 1.25 13.11 -32.49
N GLU A 179 0.07 13.11 -33.08
CA GLU A 179 -1.19 13.03 -32.35
C GLU A 179 -1.49 11.59 -31.99
N VAL A 180 -1.87 11.37 -30.74
CA VAL A 180 -2.24 10.05 -30.19
C VAL A 180 -3.56 10.18 -29.42
N PRO A 181 -4.33 9.09 -29.27
CA PRO A 181 -5.50 9.11 -28.40
C PRO A 181 -5.14 9.47 -26.96
N LEU A 182 -6.02 10.21 -26.28
CA LEU A 182 -5.80 10.69 -24.92
C LEU A 182 -5.45 9.56 -23.94
N TYR A 183 -6.12 8.39 -24.06
CA TYR A 183 -5.83 7.24 -23.19
C TYR A 183 -4.37 6.76 -23.31
N GLN A 184 -3.77 6.82 -24.51
CA GLN A 184 -2.36 6.44 -24.69
C GLN A 184 -1.41 7.45 -24.05
N GLU A 185 -1.67 8.74 -24.23
CA GLU A 185 -0.89 9.80 -23.59
C GLU A 185 -1.01 9.72 -22.06
N ALA A 186 -2.21 9.43 -21.53
CA ALA A 186 -2.44 9.28 -20.11
C ALA A 186 -1.57 8.16 -19.48
N VAL A 187 -1.42 7.03 -20.16
CA VAL A 187 -0.51 5.93 -19.73
C VAL A 187 0.94 6.42 -19.64
N LEU A 188 1.41 7.19 -20.65
CA LEU A 188 2.77 7.75 -20.65
C LEU A 188 2.97 8.76 -19.54
N VAL A 189 1.96 9.62 -19.29
CA VAL A 189 1.97 10.60 -18.19
C VAL A 189 2.04 9.88 -16.84
N CYS A 190 1.21 8.88 -16.60
CA CYS A 190 1.24 8.07 -15.38
C CYS A 190 2.63 7.48 -15.13
N ASP A 191 3.25 6.90 -16.16
CA ASP A 191 4.57 6.30 -16.05
C ASP A 191 5.65 7.34 -15.68
N ARG A 192 5.63 8.49 -16.37
CA ARG A 192 6.56 9.60 -16.11
C ARG A 192 6.43 10.15 -14.69
N VAL A 193 5.21 10.39 -14.25
CA VAL A 193 4.95 10.90 -12.89
C VAL A 193 5.37 9.87 -11.84
N LYS A 194 5.05 8.59 -12.05
CA LYS A 194 5.46 7.52 -11.14
C LYS A 194 6.98 7.40 -11.02
N ARG A 195 7.71 7.46 -12.14
CA ARG A 195 9.19 7.44 -12.13
C ARG A 195 9.75 8.64 -11.36
N ARG A 196 9.24 9.85 -11.62
CA ARG A 196 9.64 11.07 -10.91
C ARG A 196 9.40 10.95 -9.40
N GLN A 197 8.25 10.41 -9.01
CA GLN A 197 7.92 10.16 -7.61
C GLN A 197 8.86 9.11 -6.99
N THR A 198 9.14 8.01 -7.71
CA THR A 198 10.03 6.95 -7.21
C THR A 198 11.45 7.49 -7.00
N GLN A 199 11.99 8.26 -7.95
CA GLN A 199 13.30 8.89 -7.81
C GLN A 199 13.36 9.79 -6.56
N ALA A 200 12.36 10.67 -6.38
CA ALA A 200 12.32 11.54 -5.19
C ALA A 200 12.19 10.75 -3.87
N GLN A 201 11.50 9.60 -3.88
CA GLN A 201 11.47 8.71 -2.72
C GLN A 201 12.81 8.03 -2.45
N ASP A 202 13.54 7.64 -3.49
CA ASP A 202 14.84 6.97 -3.33
C ASP A 202 15.89 7.96 -2.81
N GLU A 203 15.93 9.19 -3.34
CA GLU A 203 16.76 10.29 -2.82
C GLU A 203 16.46 10.59 -1.33
N ALA A 204 15.16 10.61 -0.95
CA ALA A 204 14.75 10.79 0.43
C ALA A 204 15.15 9.61 1.34
N MET A 205 15.09 8.38 0.82
CA MET A 205 15.51 7.18 1.55
C MET A 205 17.02 7.24 1.84
N ASP A 206 17.85 7.56 0.85
CA ASP A 206 19.30 7.67 1.02
C ASP A 206 19.66 8.68 2.12
N LEU A 207 18.99 9.84 2.14
CA LEU A 207 19.17 10.86 3.17
C LEU A 207 18.85 10.36 4.58
N LEU A 208 17.65 9.74 4.74
CA LEU A 208 17.16 9.36 6.06
C LEU A 208 17.81 8.06 6.56
N GLU A 209 18.16 7.14 5.70
CA GLU A 209 18.92 5.93 6.08
C GLU A 209 20.29 6.27 6.66
N ALA A 210 20.98 7.23 6.05
CA ALA A 210 22.26 7.71 6.61
C ALA A 210 22.07 8.26 8.05
N GLN A 211 20.97 8.99 8.30
CA GLN A 211 20.64 9.49 9.65
C GLN A 211 20.34 8.34 10.62
N ILE A 212 19.51 7.36 10.19
CA ILE A 212 19.13 6.21 11.02
C ILE A 212 20.35 5.42 11.46
N GLU A 213 21.27 5.13 10.53
CA GLU A 213 22.47 4.33 10.82
C GLU A 213 23.47 5.10 11.68
N GLN A 214 23.76 6.36 11.38
CA GLN A 214 24.72 7.19 12.13
C GLN A 214 24.27 7.45 13.56
N GLN A 215 22.97 7.64 13.78
CA GLN A 215 22.42 7.94 15.10
C GLN A 215 21.83 6.71 15.80
N HIS A 216 21.84 5.54 15.15
CA HIS A 216 21.27 4.28 15.66
C HIS A 216 19.80 4.43 16.08
N LEU A 217 18.99 5.16 15.29
CA LEU A 217 17.61 5.49 15.64
C LEU A 217 16.70 4.26 15.81
N TYR A 218 17.07 3.13 15.23
CA TYR A 218 16.39 1.84 15.39
C TYR A 218 16.47 1.26 16.83
N LYS A 219 17.26 1.86 17.72
CA LYS A 219 17.29 1.49 19.15
C LYS A 219 16.15 2.11 19.96
N ASN A 220 15.47 3.12 19.41
CA ASN A 220 14.32 3.75 20.04
C ASN A 220 13.05 2.93 19.79
N ALA A 221 12.04 3.07 20.61
CA ALA A 221 10.71 2.46 20.40
C ALA A 221 10.06 2.89 19.07
N ILE A 222 10.38 4.09 18.62
CA ILE A 222 9.96 4.62 17.32
C ILE A 222 11.19 5.21 16.63
N ILE A 223 11.43 4.83 15.37
CA ILE A 223 12.43 5.50 14.52
C ILE A 223 11.90 6.90 14.19
N ILE A 224 12.55 7.94 14.68
CA ILE A 224 12.17 9.34 14.41
C ILE A 224 13.22 9.97 13.52
N CYS A 225 12.87 10.24 12.26
CA CYS A 225 13.73 10.87 11.28
C CYS A 225 13.31 12.32 11.03
N LYS A 226 14.27 13.17 10.75
CA LYS A 226 14.04 14.58 10.41
C LYS A 226 14.70 14.97 9.11
N CYS A 227 14.07 15.89 8.38
CA CYS A 227 14.64 16.51 7.19
C CYS A 227 14.24 17.99 7.14
N GLY A 228 14.99 18.78 6.38
CA GLY A 228 14.66 20.18 6.15
C GLY A 228 13.33 20.34 5.43
N GLU A 229 12.75 21.52 5.52
CA GLU A 229 11.42 21.83 4.96
C GLU A 229 11.28 21.48 3.47
N ASN A 230 12.35 21.63 2.70
CA ASN A 230 12.34 21.42 1.25
C ASN A 230 12.99 20.11 0.78
N ASP A 231 13.52 19.29 1.69
CA ASP A 231 14.21 18.04 1.34
C ASP A 231 13.23 16.98 0.86
N ILE A 232 12.05 16.91 1.49
CA ILE A 232 11.02 15.94 1.13
C ILE A 232 9.68 16.69 0.98
N SER A 233 9.03 16.53 -0.18
CA SER A 233 7.68 17.08 -0.39
C SER A 233 6.69 16.55 0.65
N PRO A 234 5.77 17.38 1.19
CA PRO A 234 4.74 16.94 2.15
C PRO A 234 3.97 15.70 1.68
N SER A 235 3.70 15.60 0.38
CA SER A 235 2.96 14.48 -0.21
C SER A 235 3.74 13.16 -0.23
N LEU A 236 5.06 13.19 -0.01
CA LEU A 236 5.94 12.02 -0.03
C LEU A 236 6.32 11.51 1.35
N VAL A 237 6.23 12.34 2.39
CA VAL A 237 6.67 12.00 3.76
C VAL A 237 6.08 10.66 4.23
N GLY A 238 4.78 10.47 4.06
CA GLY A 238 4.10 9.22 4.44
C GLY A 238 4.53 8.00 3.61
N LEU A 239 4.94 8.19 2.35
CA LEU A 239 5.44 7.10 1.50
C LEU A 239 6.86 6.71 1.90
N VAL A 240 7.69 7.68 2.26
CA VAL A 240 9.05 7.45 2.78
C VAL A 240 8.98 6.77 4.14
N ALA A 241 8.10 7.22 5.05
CA ALA A 241 7.85 6.56 6.33
C ALA A 241 7.45 5.09 6.16
N ASN A 242 6.60 4.77 5.17
CA ASN A 242 6.26 3.38 4.83
C ASN A 242 7.48 2.55 4.37
N LYS A 243 8.37 3.12 3.56
CA LYS A 243 9.57 2.43 3.10
C LYS A 243 10.54 2.16 4.26
N ILE A 244 10.74 3.13 5.15
CA ILE A 244 11.60 2.99 6.33
C ILE A 244 11.04 1.93 7.27
N GLN A 245 9.73 2.04 7.64
CA GLN A 245 9.11 1.05 8.54
C GLN A 245 9.19 -0.37 7.99
N ALA A 246 9.02 -0.55 6.67
CA ALA A 246 9.11 -1.87 6.06
C ALA A 246 10.56 -2.40 6.01
N LYS A 247 11.54 -1.54 5.76
CA LYS A 247 12.96 -1.91 5.70
C LYS A 247 13.52 -2.29 7.07
N TYR A 248 13.23 -1.46 8.08
CA TYR A 248 13.72 -1.65 9.44
C TYR A 248 12.80 -2.52 10.31
N GLN A 249 11.64 -2.92 9.77
CA GLN A 249 10.60 -3.67 10.50
C GLN A 249 10.25 -3.00 11.85
N HIS A 250 10.13 -1.65 11.84
CA HIS A 250 10.06 -0.84 13.04
C HIS A 250 9.10 0.34 12.89
N PRO A 251 8.33 0.73 13.93
CA PRO A 251 7.50 1.94 13.90
C PRO A 251 8.32 3.16 13.54
N THR A 252 7.80 4.02 12.67
CA THR A 252 8.57 5.14 12.10
C THR A 252 7.75 6.42 12.06
N LEU A 253 8.36 7.53 12.50
CA LEU A 253 7.93 8.91 12.28
C LEU A 253 8.95 9.61 11.37
N VAL A 254 8.47 10.22 10.30
CA VAL A 254 9.29 11.10 9.46
C VAL A 254 8.74 12.51 9.57
N PHE A 255 9.56 13.45 10.03
CA PHE A 255 9.22 14.83 10.21
C PHE A 255 9.99 15.75 9.27
N ARG A 256 9.34 16.85 8.85
CA ARG A 256 9.95 18.00 8.22
C ARG A 256 10.08 19.10 9.26
N GLU A 257 11.27 19.70 9.35
CA GLU A 257 11.53 20.86 10.18
C GLU A 257 10.98 22.10 9.49
N ILE A 258 9.94 22.70 10.07
CA ILE A 258 9.28 23.89 9.51
C ILE A 258 9.23 25.02 10.53
N VAL A 259 9.07 26.25 10.06
CA VAL A 259 8.83 27.42 10.92
C VAL A 259 7.45 27.98 10.62
N GLU A 260 6.57 27.96 11.60
CA GLU A 260 5.24 28.58 11.51
C GLU A 260 5.10 29.63 12.61
N ASP A 261 4.75 30.86 12.23
CA ASP A 261 4.59 32.01 13.14
C ASP A 261 5.81 32.25 14.03
N GLY A 262 7.01 31.99 13.52
CA GLY A 262 8.27 32.12 14.26
C GLY A 262 8.55 30.94 15.22
N VAL A 263 7.72 29.91 15.25
CA VAL A 263 7.89 28.72 16.08
C VAL A 263 8.40 27.57 15.22
N LYS A 264 9.44 26.90 15.68
CA LYS A 264 9.97 25.70 15.04
C LYS A 264 9.12 24.49 15.39
N LYS A 265 8.66 23.79 14.36
CA LYS A 265 7.81 22.61 14.46
C LYS A 265 8.33 21.47 13.62
N LEU A 266 8.04 20.27 14.04
CA LEU A 266 8.26 19.02 13.35
C LEU A 266 6.90 18.52 12.81
N LYS A 267 6.65 18.64 11.49
CA LYS A 267 5.41 18.17 10.86
C LYS A 267 5.67 17.00 9.94
N GLY A 268 4.89 15.93 10.08
CA GLY A 268 5.17 14.75 9.30
C GLY A 268 4.12 13.66 9.36
N SER A 269 4.59 12.43 9.16
CA SER A 269 3.73 11.23 9.10
C SER A 269 4.31 10.08 9.89
N GLY A 270 3.44 9.41 10.63
CA GLY A 270 3.72 8.16 11.33
C GLY A 270 3.24 6.94 10.57
N ARG A 271 4.03 5.87 10.63
CA ARG A 271 3.69 4.54 10.10
C ARG A 271 4.10 3.48 11.09
N ASN A 272 3.13 2.68 11.50
CA ASN A 272 3.38 1.57 12.40
C ASN A 272 3.78 0.31 11.63
N TYR A 273 4.65 -0.49 12.24
CA TYR A 273 4.93 -1.84 11.75
C TYR A 273 3.93 -2.81 12.38
N SER A 274 3.15 -3.51 11.55
CA SER A 274 2.02 -4.32 12.03
C SER A 274 2.42 -5.52 12.89
N HIS A 275 3.66 -5.99 12.75
CA HIS A 275 4.19 -7.18 13.44
C HIS A 275 5.03 -6.85 14.68
N CYS A 276 4.91 -5.61 15.22
CA CYS A 276 5.57 -5.21 16.45
C CYS A 276 4.60 -5.11 17.64
N GLU A 277 5.14 -4.85 18.82
CA GLU A 277 4.41 -4.76 20.10
C GLU A 277 3.51 -3.53 20.18
N ILE A 278 3.83 -2.44 19.45
CA ILE A 278 3.02 -1.22 19.41
C ILE A 278 1.78 -1.49 18.54
N LYS A 279 0.61 -1.63 19.16
CA LYS A 279 -0.64 -1.93 18.44
C LYS A 279 -1.35 -0.68 17.91
N ASN A 280 -1.26 0.45 18.61
CA ASN A 280 -1.82 1.73 18.19
C ASN A 280 -0.78 2.83 18.38
N MET A 281 0.02 3.06 17.33
CA MET A 281 1.10 4.04 17.36
C MET A 281 0.56 5.48 17.50
N ARG A 282 -0.57 5.80 16.85
CA ARG A 282 -1.18 7.12 16.97
C ARG A 282 -1.54 7.43 18.42
N GLN A 283 -2.23 6.50 19.09
CA GLN A 283 -2.62 6.67 20.49
C GLN A 283 -1.41 6.81 21.42
N LEU A 284 -0.36 5.99 21.21
CA LEU A 284 0.89 6.12 21.95
C LEU A 284 1.46 7.55 21.85
N CYS A 285 1.48 8.10 20.63
CA CYS A 285 1.97 9.46 20.40
C CYS A 285 1.09 10.52 21.07
N GLU A 286 -0.24 10.38 21.03
CA GLU A 286 -1.20 11.28 21.69
C GLU A 286 -1.08 11.22 23.21
N ASP A 287 -0.89 10.04 23.80
CA ASP A 287 -0.79 9.82 25.24
C ASP A 287 0.44 10.51 25.86
N THR A 288 1.47 10.81 25.08
CA THR A 288 2.61 11.63 25.52
C THR A 288 2.20 13.06 25.89
N LYS A 289 1.10 13.57 25.31
CA LYS A 289 0.62 14.97 25.40
C LYS A 289 1.63 16.02 24.97
N LEU A 290 2.62 15.61 24.17
CA LEU A 290 3.68 16.48 23.65
C LEU A 290 3.42 16.88 22.19
N MET A 291 2.62 16.09 21.46
CA MET A 291 2.20 16.43 20.10
C MET A 291 1.13 17.52 20.10
N GLU A 292 1.20 18.44 19.15
CA GLU A 292 0.14 19.43 18.90
C GLU A 292 -1.12 18.73 18.36
N TYR A 293 -0.94 17.72 17.51
CA TYR A 293 -2.00 16.84 17.02
C TYR A 293 -1.41 15.55 16.46
N ALA A 294 -2.21 14.47 16.42
CA ALA A 294 -1.98 13.25 15.67
C ALA A 294 -3.31 12.80 15.04
N GLN A 295 -3.45 12.89 13.72
CA GLN A 295 -4.71 12.67 13.01
C GLN A 295 -4.57 11.59 11.93
N GLY A 296 -5.50 10.64 11.91
CA GLY A 296 -5.51 9.52 10.98
C GLY A 296 -5.82 8.19 11.68
N HIS A 297 -5.38 7.10 11.07
CA HIS A 297 -5.60 5.75 11.59
C HIS A 297 -4.56 5.37 12.65
N SER A 298 -4.85 4.33 13.43
CA SER A 298 -3.96 3.80 14.49
C SER A 298 -2.53 3.51 14.00
N SER A 299 -2.38 3.08 12.75
CA SER A 299 -1.11 2.69 12.14
C SER A 299 -0.59 3.65 11.07
N ALA A 300 -1.36 4.68 10.67
CA ALA A 300 -0.98 5.62 9.61
C ALA A 300 -1.63 6.98 9.87
N PHE A 301 -0.85 7.96 10.29
CA PHE A 301 -1.35 9.27 10.70
C PHE A 301 -0.39 10.39 10.32
N GLY A 302 -0.93 11.61 10.28
CA GLY A 302 -0.16 12.85 10.23
C GLY A 302 -0.06 13.47 11.61
N GLY A 303 1.03 14.16 11.91
CA GLY A 303 1.22 14.78 13.21
C GLY A 303 2.13 15.99 13.20
N SER A 304 2.05 16.76 14.28
CA SER A 304 2.91 17.90 14.56
C SER A 304 3.41 17.86 16.00
N LEU A 305 4.69 18.20 16.16
CA LEU A 305 5.40 18.28 17.42
C LEU A 305 6.19 19.59 17.45
N LEU A 306 6.22 20.30 18.59
CA LEU A 306 7.17 21.39 18.78
C LEU A 306 8.60 20.83 18.81
N GLU A 307 9.56 21.45 18.11
CA GLU A 307 10.96 21.00 18.12
C GLU A 307 11.51 20.91 19.55
N SER A 308 11.11 21.85 20.43
CA SER A 308 11.49 21.87 21.85
C SER A 308 11.04 20.65 22.65
N ASN A 309 10.05 19.92 22.18
CA ASN A 309 9.48 18.76 22.87
C ASN A 309 10.06 17.42 22.35
N GLU A 310 10.91 17.45 21.34
CA GLU A 310 11.40 16.24 20.64
C GLU A 310 12.10 15.27 21.60
N GLU A 311 13.06 15.76 22.37
CA GLU A 311 13.86 14.94 23.30
C GLU A 311 12.96 14.27 24.35
N GLN A 312 12.06 15.05 24.94
CA GLN A 312 11.09 14.52 25.91
C GLN A 312 10.11 13.52 25.28
N PHE A 313 9.73 13.73 24.03
CA PHE A 313 8.87 12.80 23.29
C PHE A 313 9.58 11.45 23.05
N ILE A 314 10.84 11.47 22.63
CA ILE A 314 11.66 10.25 22.46
C ILE A 314 11.81 9.51 23.80
N GLU A 315 12.17 10.24 24.87
CA GLU A 315 12.30 9.62 26.20
C GLU A 315 11.00 8.99 26.69
N THR A 316 9.86 9.68 26.51
CA THR A 316 8.55 9.20 26.96
C THR A 316 8.13 7.95 26.20
N THR A 317 8.31 7.92 24.86
CA THR A 317 7.98 6.74 24.04
C THR A 317 8.90 5.57 24.33
N ASN A 318 10.21 5.80 24.52
CA ASN A 318 11.16 4.77 24.89
C ASN A 318 10.84 4.17 26.25
N LYS A 319 10.50 5.00 27.24
CA LYS A 319 10.15 4.53 28.59
C LYS A 319 8.89 3.66 28.60
N ALA A 320 7.94 3.91 27.71
CA ALA A 320 6.73 3.10 27.61
C ALA A 320 7.01 1.67 27.10
N TYR A 321 8.14 1.46 26.45
CA TYR A 321 8.58 0.18 25.89
C TYR A 321 9.99 -0.24 26.36
N ASP A 322 10.40 0.25 27.54
CA ASP A 322 11.70 -0.12 28.12
C ASP A 322 11.77 -1.63 28.37
N GLY A 323 12.88 -2.25 27.96
CA GLY A 323 13.12 -3.67 28.10
C GLY A 323 12.38 -4.57 27.09
N ILE A 324 11.71 -3.99 26.07
CA ILE A 324 11.06 -4.75 25.00
C ILE A 324 12.01 -4.83 23.79
N ASP A 325 12.29 -6.07 23.36
CA ASP A 325 12.93 -6.31 22.07
C ASP A 325 11.87 -6.32 20.96
N PHE A 326 12.00 -5.43 19.99
CA PHE A 326 11.09 -5.39 18.85
C PHE A 326 11.37 -6.51 17.87
N VAL A 327 10.82 -7.70 18.17
CA VAL A 327 10.94 -8.89 17.33
C VAL A 327 9.65 -9.05 16.52
N PRO A 328 9.73 -9.16 15.17
CA PRO A 328 8.54 -9.35 14.36
C PRO A 328 7.73 -10.57 14.77
N SER A 329 6.43 -10.38 15.00
CA SER A 329 5.49 -11.43 15.37
C SER A 329 4.49 -11.67 14.25
N TYR A 330 4.34 -12.94 13.85
CA TYR A 330 3.44 -13.33 12.77
C TYR A 330 2.32 -14.23 13.28
N TYR A 331 1.07 -13.90 12.89
CA TYR A 331 -0.06 -14.82 13.01
C TYR A 331 -0.06 -15.71 11.78
N VAL A 332 0.04 -17.04 12.00
CA VAL A 332 0.15 -18.01 10.92
C VAL A 332 -1.02 -18.99 10.95
N ASP A 333 -1.53 -19.33 9.76
CA ASP A 333 -2.69 -20.21 9.61
C ASP A 333 -2.31 -21.68 9.74
N TYR A 334 -1.06 -22.03 9.37
CA TYR A 334 -0.62 -23.42 9.41
C TYR A 334 0.89 -23.56 9.66
N ILE A 335 1.29 -24.65 10.33
CA ILE A 335 2.69 -24.96 10.61
C ILE A 335 3.02 -26.36 10.08
N TRP A 336 4.03 -26.45 9.22
CA TRP A 336 4.66 -27.70 8.78
C TRP A 336 6.08 -27.81 9.31
N THR A 337 6.60 -29.04 9.25
CA THR A 337 8.04 -29.26 9.17
C THR A 337 8.41 -29.60 7.72
N ASN A 338 9.69 -29.56 7.37
CA ASN A 338 10.12 -29.98 6.02
C ASN A 338 9.73 -31.43 5.69
N LYS A 339 9.54 -32.29 6.71
CA LYS A 339 9.10 -33.68 6.54
C LYS A 339 7.59 -33.81 6.29
N THR A 340 6.80 -32.89 6.81
CA THR A 340 5.31 -32.96 6.78
C THR A 340 4.68 -31.99 5.82
N ILE A 341 5.48 -31.24 5.06
CA ILE A 341 4.95 -30.29 4.08
C ILE A 341 4.10 -31.03 3.03
N ASP A 342 2.93 -30.48 2.75
CA ASP A 342 1.92 -31.07 1.86
C ASP A 342 1.80 -30.21 0.59
N ASP A 343 2.32 -30.73 -0.51
CA ASP A 343 2.38 -30.08 -1.82
C ASP A 343 0.96 -29.76 -2.37
N ASN A 344 0.00 -30.65 -2.14
CA ASN A 344 -1.38 -30.42 -2.59
C ASN A 344 -2.03 -29.26 -1.82
N LYS A 345 -1.81 -29.18 -0.49
CA LYS A 345 -2.31 -28.05 0.29
C LYS A 345 -1.64 -26.73 -0.10
N VAL A 346 -0.33 -26.73 -0.38
CA VAL A 346 0.37 -25.55 -0.90
C VAL A 346 -0.25 -25.10 -2.22
N LEU A 347 -0.53 -26.04 -3.14
CA LEU A 347 -1.19 -25.74 -4.41
C LEU A 347 -2.62 -25.21 -4.22
N ASP A 348 -3.39 -25.82 -3.34
CA ASP A 348 -4.80 -25.43 -3.12
C ASP A 348 -4.86 -24.01 -2.51
N ILE A 349 -4.06 -23.72 -1.49
CA ILE A 349 -3.98 -22.38 -0.90
C ILE A 349 -3.45 -21.36 -1.92
N GLY A 350 -2.42 -21.72 -2.71
CA GLY A 350 -1.83 -20.85 -3.72
C GLY A 350 -2.76 -20.49 -4.89
N LYS A 351 -3.85 -21.25 -5.08
CA LYS A 351 -4.89 -20.95 -6.08
C LYS A 351 -5.93 -19.95 -5.58
N PHE A 352 -6.04 -19.72 -4.28
CA PHE A 352 -7.01 -18.76 -3.77
C PHE A 352 -6.69 -17.35 -4.25
N ASN A 353 -7.73 -16.64 -4.69
CA ASN A 353 -7.67 -15.25 -5.15
C ASN A 353 -8.71 -14.36 -4.48
N ILE A 354 -9.21 -14.80 -3.31
CA ILE A 354 -10.25 -14.09 -2.54
C ILE A 354 -9.67 -13.04 -1.58
N TYR A 355 -8.38 -12.86 -1.61
CA TYR A 355 -7.66 -11.97 -0.70
C TYR A 355 -7.83 -10.50 -1.05
N GLY A 356 -7.71 -9.64 -0.05
CA GLY A 356 -7.82 -8.19 -0.17
C GLY A 356 -7.63 -7.53 1.19
N GLN A 357 -7.99 -6.27 1.31
CA GLN A 357 -7.93 -5.55 2.60
C GLN A 357 -8.80 -6.28 3.64
N GLU A 358 -8.29 -6.50 4.85
CA GLU A 358 -8.89 -7.27 5.95
C GLU A 358 -9.11 -8.77 5.66
N ILE A 359 -8.70 -9.25 4.49
CA ILE A 359 -8.58 -10.69 4.18
C ILE A 359 -7.15 -10.91 3.69
N PRO A 360 -6.16 -10.97 4.59
CA PRO A 360 -4.76 -11.14 4.21
C PRO A 360 -4.53 -12.51 3.57
N GLU A 361 -3.49 -12.60 2.75
CA GLU A 361 -3.01 -13.90 2.26
C GLU A 361 -2.59 -14.78 3.44
N SER A 362 -2.92 -16.07 3.32
CA SER A 362 -2.55 -17.05 4.35
C SER A 362 -1.05 -17.13 4.52
N LEU A 363 -0.59 -17.02 5.76
CA LEU A 363 0.79 -17.24 6.16
C LEU A 363 0.96 -18.65 6.72
N VAL A 364 2.01 -19.30 6.29
CA VAL A 364 2.40 -20.64 6.77
C VAL A 364 3.83 -20.61 7.29
N VAL A 365 4.12 -21.51 8.22
CA VAL A 365 5.48 -21.72 8.72
C VAL A 365 5.97 -23.10 8.30
N VAL A 366 7.21 -23.19 7.83
CA VAL A 366 7.91 -24.46 7.68
C VAL A 366 9.14 -24.45 8.58
N LYS A 367 9.17 -25.38 9.53
CA LYS A 367 10.26 -25.58 10.52
C LYS A 367 11.15 -26.75 10.14
N ASP A 368 12.25 -26.84 10.82
CA ASP A 368 13.20 -27.98 10.75
C ASP A 368 13.67 -28.26 9.31
N ILE A 369 14.02 -27.19 8.59
CA ILE A 369 14.64 -27.29 7.28
C ILE A 369 16.16 -27.35 7.50
N TYR A 370 16.71 -28.56 7.52
CA TYR A 370 18.16 -28.75 7.60
C TYR A 370 18.78 -28.41 6.25
N LEU A 371 19.51 -27.31 6.19
CA LEU A 371 20.07 -26.80 4.96
C LEU A 371 21.25 -27.61 4.47
N ASN A 372 21.28 -27.87 3.18
CA ASN A 372 22.41 -28.43 2.46
C ASN A 372 22.65 -27.57 1.22
N PRO A 373 23.86 -27.16 0.87
CA PRO A 373 24.17 -26.34 -0.29
C PRO A 373 23.56 -26.85 -1.60
N SER A 374 23.39 -28.19 -1.75
CA SER A 374 22.75 -28.75 -2.96
C SER A 374 21.25 -28.46 -3.09
N MET A 375 20.58 -27.99 -2.03
CA MET A 375 19.16 -27.60 -2.04
C MET A 375 18.98 -26.14 -2.40
N ILE A 376 20.07 -25.34 -2.43
CA ILE A 376 20.01 -23.88 -2.50
C ILE A 376 20.58 -23.42 -3.83
N THR A 377 19.87 -22.53 -4.49
CA THR A 377 20.31 -21.94 -5.76
C THR A 377 20.11 -20.44 -5.71
N LEU A 378 21.15 -19.66 -6.02
CA LEU A 378 21.04 -18.23 -6.28
C LEU A 378 20.74 -18.02 -7.77
N MET A 379 19.52 -17.54 -8.06
CA MET A 379 19.05 -17.25 -9.41
C MET A 379 19.25 -15.78 -9.73
N SER A 380 19.58 -15.47 -11.01
CA SER A 380 19.69 -14.10 -11.53
C SER A 380 20.54 -13.13 -10.67
N PRO A 381 21.77 -13.51 -10.27
CA PRO A 381 22.57 -12.75 -9.30
C PRO A 381 22.80 -11.28 -9.71
N ASP A 382 22.93 -11.02 -11.02
CA ASP A 382 23.28 -9.70 -11.54
C ASP A 382 22.11 -8.71 -11.67
N LYS A 383 20.87 -9.22 -11.73
CA LYS A 383 19.69 -8.37 -12.05
C LYS A 383 18.66 -8.35 -10.94
N HIS A 384 18.23 -9.54 -10.54
CA HIS A 384 17.18 -9.74 -9.53
C HIS A 384 17.54 -10.96 -8.68
N PRO A 385 18.55 -10.84 -7.83
CA PRO A 385 19.04 -11.98 -7.06
C PRO A 385 17.91 -12.59 -6.22
N THR A 386 17.75 -13.90 -6.36
CA THR A 386 16.64 -14.63 -5.77
C THR A 386 17.15 -15.97 -5.27
N LEU A 387 16.95 -16.27 -3.99
CA LEU A 387 17.22 -17.59 -3.44
C LEU A 387 16.07 -18.53 -3.74
N LYS A 388 16.41 -19.72 -4.22
CA LYS A 388 15.51 -20.85 -4.35
C LYS A 388 16.02 -21.98 -3.44
N ILE A 389 15.15 -22.47 -2.58
CA ILE A 389 15.43 -23.59 -1.68
C ILE A 389 14.48 -24.73 -2.03
N GLN A 390 15.02 -25.87 -2.37
CA GLN A 390 14.22 -27.06 -2.68
C GLN A 390 13.86 -27.78 -1.39
N LEU A 391 12.56 -27.83 -1.08
CA LEU A 391 12.02 -28.56 0.07
C LEU A 391 11.57 -29.96 -0.33
N ASN A 392 11.11 -30.73 0.66
CA ASN A 392 10.53 -32.05 0.40
C ASN A 392 9.24 -31.94 -0.44
N ASN A 393 8.79 -33.07 -0.97
CA ASN A 393 7.56 -33.22 -1.76
C ASN A 393 7.45 -32.27 -2.96
N GLY A 394 8.61 -31.91 -3.57
CA GLY A 394 8.63 -31.06 -4.76
C GLY A 394 8.31 -29.58 -4.52
N VAL A 395 8.13 -29.15 -3.28
CA VAL A 395 7.87 -27.75 -2.93
C VAL A 395 9.17 -26.94 -3.02
N SER A 396 9.10 -25.74 -3.62
CA SER A 396 10.21 -24.79 -3.64
C SER A 396 9.89 -23.57 -2.78
N ALA A 397 10.84 -23.13 -1.94
CA ALA A 397 10.74 -21.84 -1.25
C ALA A 397 11.60 -20.80 -1.96
N ILE A 398 11.03 -19.61 -2.20
CA ILE A 398 11.63 -18.52 -2.96
C ILE A 398 11.75 -17.29 -2.09
N LYS A 399 12.95 -16.71 -2.03
CA LYS A 399 13.21 -15.42 -1.40
C LYS A 399 13.74 -14.45 -2.43
N PHE A 400 12.95 -13.43 -2.74
CA PHE A 400 13.33 -12.35 -3.65
C PHE A 400 14.29 -11.36 -2.98
N LYS A 401 15.06 -10.62 -3.79
CA LYS A 401 16.00 -9.57 -3.36
C LYS A 401 17.08 -10.08 -2.40
N SER A 402 17.57 -11.27 -2.64
CA SER A 402 18.66 -11.89 -1.87
C SER A 402 19.99 -11.59 -2.55
N ASP A 403 21.00 -11.24 -1.77
CA ASP A 403 22.36 -11.02 -2.26
C ASP A 403 23.27 -12.25 -2.09
N GLU A 404 24.51 -12.13 -2.51
CA GLU A 404 25.51 -13.18 -2.41
C GLU A 404 25.90 -13.48 -0.97
N ASN A 405 25.96 -12.44 -0.11
CA ASN A 405 26.26 -12.61 1.32
C ASN A 405 25.15 -13.40 2.03
N GLU A 406 23.92 -13.19 1.65
CA GLU A 406 22.78 -13.95 2.18
C GLU A 406 22.82 -15.41 1.69
N TYR A 407 23.13 -15.64 0.40
CA TYR A 407 23.32 -16.98 -0.14
C TYR A 407 24.40 -17.75 0.63
N GLU A 408 25.54 -17.13 0.93
CA GLU A 408 26.62 -17.73 1.71
C GLU A 408 26.15 -18.15 3.10
N LYS A 409 25.38 -17.31 3.81
CA LYS A 409 24.81 -17.64 5.13
C LYS A 409 23.90 -18.87 5.10
N PHE A 410 23.09 -19.00 4.04
CA PHE A 410 22.22 -20.16 3.87
C PHE A 410 23.03 -21.46 3.57
N CYS A 411 24.19 -21.32 2.95
CA CYS A 411 25.07 -22.43 2.61
C CYS A 411 25.99 -22.85 3.76
N GLU A 412 26.01 -22.17 4.90
CA GLU A 412 26.84 -22.52 6.03
C GLU A 412 26.47 -23.90 6.61
N PRO A 413 27.46 -24.75 6.99
CA PRO A 413 27.19 -26.09 7.51
C PRO A 413 26.45 -26.04 8.85
N ASN A 414 25.70 -27.09 9.15
CA ASN A 414 24.90 -27.24 10.37
C ASN A 414 23.90 -26.13 10.62
N THR A 415 23.29 -25.62 9.55
CA THR A 415 22.31 -24.57 9.63
C THR A 415 20.90 -25.15 9.46
N THR A 416 20.02 -24.82 10.40
CA THR A 416 18.60 -25.13 10.35
C THR A 416 17.82 -23.83 10.05
N LEU A 417 16.89 -23.92 9.11
CA LEU A 417 16.06 -22.82 8.66
C LEU A 417 14.61 -23.02 9.10
N THR A 418 14.01 -21.96 9.61
CA THR A 418 12.55 -21.80 9.75
C THR A 418 12.11 -20.65 8.86
N ILE A 419 11.05 -20.82 8.09
CA ILE A 419 10.51 -19.78 7.22
C ILE A 419 9.06 -19.45 7.58
N VAL A 420 8.70 -18.18 7.45
CA VAL A 420 7.33 -17.70 7.34
C VAL A 420 7.12 -17.39 5.87
N ALA A 421 6.06 -17.93 5.26
CA ALA A 421 5.88 -17.83 3.82
C ALA A 421 4.40 -17.79 3.42
N LYS A 422 4.14 -17.31 2.20
CA LYS A 422 2.86 -17.41 1.50
C LYS A 422 2.89 -18.58 0.54
N CYS A 423 1.75 -19.30 0.45
CA CYS A 423 1.58 -20.33 -0.56
C CYS A 423 1.36 -19.70 -1.94
N ALA A 424 2.04 -20.21 -2.94
CA ALA A 424 1.95 -19.76 -4.32
C ALA A 424 2.04 -20.94 -5.29
N ILE A 425 1.75 -20.68 -6.54
CA ILE A 425 1.96 -21.63 -7.63
C ILE A 425 3.04 -21.08 -8.58
N ASN A 426 3.85 -21.97 -9.11
CA ASN A 426 4.75 -21.66 -10.21
C ASN A 426 4.29 -22.44 -11.44
N GLU A 427 3.95 -21.73 -12.52
CA GLU A 427 3.60 -22.32 -13.80
C GLU A 427 4.72 -22.07 -14.81
N TRP A 428 5.26 -23.15 -15.34
CA TRP A 428 6.30 -23.10 -16.35
C TRP A 428 6.04 -24.17 -17.42
N ASN A 429 5.93 -23.75 -18.68
CA ASN A 429 5.63 -24.62 -19.83
C ASN A 429 4.42 -25.56 -19.60
N GLY A 430 3.35 -25.04 -18.97
CA GLY A 430 2.14 -25.80 -18.67
C GLY A 430 2.25 -26.75 -17.46
N THR A 431 3.42 -26.78 -16.80
CA THR A 431 3.61 -27.54 -15.56
C THR A 431 3.41 -26.64 -14.36
N ILE A 432 2.48 -27.01 -13.48
CA ILE A 432 2.17 -26.31 -12.23
C ILE A 432 2.89 -26.99 -11.08
N THR A 433 3.66 -26.23 -10.31
CA THR A 433 4.40 -26.73 -9.14
C THR A 433 4.12 -25.87 -7.89
N PRO A 434 4.10 -26.51 -6.69
CA PRO A 434 3.91 -25.82 -5.43
C PRO A 434 5.11 -24.94 -5.09
N GLN A 435 4.83 -23.72 -4.64
CA GLN A 435 5.85 -22.75 -4.28
C GLN A 435 5.47 -22.02 -2.98
N LEU A 436 6.46 -21.71 -2.17
CA LEU A 436 6.36 -20.83 -1.01
C LEU A 436 7.14 -19.54 -1.27
N LEU A 437 6.51 -18.40 -1.06
CA LEU A 437 7.16 -17.09 -1.12
C LEU A 437 7.55 -16.69 0.29
N ILE A 438 8.85 -16.63 0.58
CA ILE A 438 9.38 -16.34 1.92
C ILE A 438 9.15 -14.87 2.22
N GLU A 439 8.43 -14.59 3.29
CA GLU A 439 8.21 -13.24 3.87
C GLU A 439 9.29 -12.94 4.91
N ASP A 440 9.61 -13.94 5.77
CA ASP A 440 10.63 -13.81 6.81
C ASP A 440 11.24 -15.18 7.14
N TYR A 441 12.39 -15.17 7.81
CA TYR A 441 13.09 -16.42 8.14
C TYR A 441 13.98 -16.28 9.38
N GLU A 442 14.26 -17.42 9.99
CA GLU A 442 15.24 -17.57 11.07
C GLU A 442 16.26 -18.65 10.70
N LEU A 443 17.55 -18.33 10.82
CA LEU A 443 18.66 -19.29 10.70
C LEU A 443 19.21 -19.62 12.09
N LYS A 444 19.27 -20.91 12.42
CA LYS A 444 19.90 -21.42 13.66
C LYS A 444 21.09 -22.32 13.32
N LYS A 445 22.21 -22.09 14.00
CA LYS A 445 23.35 -23.02 13.93
C LYS A 445 23.20 -24.09 14.99
N GLU A 446 23.23 -25.35 14.57
CA GLU A 446 23.30 -26.45 15.48
C GLU A 446 24.77 -26.77 15.78
N TRP A 447 25.14 -26.67 17.05
CA TRP A 447 26.46 -27.13 17.51
C TRP A 447 26.44 -28.65 17.61
N VAL A 448 27.20 -29.32 16.74
CA VAL A 448 27.45 -30.77 16.89
C VAL A 448 28.59 -30.90 17.87
N PHE A 449 28.30 -31.38 19.09
CA PHE A 449 29.29 -31.74 20.09
C PHE A 449 29.81 -33.15 19.86
#